data_d4cabb25c68048e16dde98f00a1f05bd
#
_entry.id   d4cabb25c68048e16dde98f00a1f05bd
#
_cell.length_a   1.000
_cell.length_b   1.000
_cell.length_c   1.000
_cell.angle_alpha   90.00
_cell.angle_beta   90.00
_cell.angle_gamma   90.00
#
_symmetry.space_group_name_H-M   'P 1'
#
loop_
_entity.id
_entity.type
_entity.pdbx_description
1 polymer ?
#
loop_
_entity_poly.entity_id
_entity_poly.type
_entity_poly.pdbx_seq_one_letter_code
_entity_poly.pdbx_strand_id
1 'polypeptide(L)'
;MTKNALLLLAFIVLNTLLLAQVNSSNTYKFLNLPTSARSAAMGGSFISSNSSDLNLVADNPSVLDSTMDNLASLTYINYISNVNMGYVAYSRHFDNVGTFSAGMQFLGYGEFVRADESGNQMGTFTAGDYALDISYGIPIDSLFSVGGSMKLIYSSYDYLNSFGLAFDLGAQYISKNKLFTAGAVINNMGWELKPYFNGQGQKLPFNMQIAGSLKLSKAPLRFTILANNLQTWDLTGSQSVDGLPTIGPDGNSIATAPESTFTANNIFRHFVFGAEIIPSENFFIQIAYNYLRQTELAIADRNSLNGFSMGFGFRMKRLKFSYALASYSSKGTSHHITLSTDLKSFKRNASN
;
A
#
# COMPACT_ATOMS: atom_id res chain seq x y z
N MET A 1 29.82 -18.71 9.40
CA MET A 1 29.83 -17.48 8.58
C MET A 1 29.83 -16.29 9.52
N THR A 2 30.76 -15.36 9.38
CA THR A 2 30.85 -14.17 10.24
C THR A 2 29.67 -13.23 9.95
N LYS A 3 29.16 -12.50 10.98
CA LYS A 3 28.08 -11.50 10.83
C LYS A 3 28.32 -10.55 9.65
N ASN A 4 29.58 -10.20 9.40
CA ASN A 4 29.97 -9.31 8.31
C ASN A 4 29.82 -9.95 6.91
N ALA A 5 30.01 -11.26 6.77
CA ALA A 5 29.80 -11.97 5.50
C ALA A 5 28.29 -12.06 5.16
N LEU A 6 27.43 -12.22 6.17
CA LEU A 6 25.99 -12.22 5.97
C LEU A 6 25.48 -10.84 5.55
N LEU A 7 25.99 -9.77 6.15
CA LEU A 7 25.69 -8.38 5.79
C LEU A 7 26.16 -8.04 4.38
N LEU A 8 27.35 -8.50 4.01
CA LEU A 8 27.89 -8.28 2.66
C LEU A 8 27.08 -9.03 1.59
N LEU A 9 26.70 -10.29 1.89
CA LEU A 9 25.84 -11.08 1.00
C LEU A 9 24.46 -10.44 0.84
N ALA A 10 23.84 -9.98 1.94
CA ALA A 10 22.56 -9.26 1.93
C ALA A 10 22.68 -7.96 1.11
N PHE A 11 23.77 -7.22 1.25
CA PHE A 11 24.02 -5.98 0.49
C PHE A 11 24.21 -6.25 -1.01
N ILE A 12 24.93 -7.32 -1.40
CA ILE A 12 25.12 -7.71 -2.81
C ILE A 12 23.78 -8.16 -3.42
N VAL A 13 23.01 -9.00 -2.72
CA VAL A 13 21.69 -9.45 -3.18
C VAL A 13 20.72 -8.28 -3.32
N LEU A 14 20.75 -7.33 -2.39
CA LEU A 14 19.93 -6.13 -2.45
C LEU A 14 20.24 -5.27 -3.69
N ASN A 15 21.53 -5.10 -4.03
CA ASN A 15 21.93 -4.33 -5.22
C ASN A 15 21.52 -5.02 -6.53
N THR A 16 21.61 -6.34 -6.63
CA THR A 16 21.18 -7.06 -7.84
C THR A 16 19.67 -7.01 -8.04
N LEU A 17 18.88 -7.00 -6.96
CA LEU A 17 17.43 -6.84 -7.00
C LEU A 17 17.00 -5.43 -7.44
N LEU A 18 17.73 -4.39 -7.05
CA LEU A 18 17.45 -3.00 -7.40
C LEU A 18 17.67 -2.71 -8.89
N LEU A 19 18.71 -3.28 -9.52
CA LEU A 19 19.03 -3.06 -10.93
C LEU A 19 18.05 -3.74 -11.90
N ALA A 20 17.27 -4.73 -11.44
CA ALA A 20 16.37 -5.51 -12.28
C ALA A 20 15.00 -4.82 -12.53
N GLN A 21 14.68 -3.71 -11.84
CA GLN A 21 13.29 -3.23 -11.77
C GLN A 21 13.00 -1.89 -12.45
N VAL A 22 13.92 -1.34 -13.23
CA VAL A 22 13.70 -0.07 -13.94
C VAL A 22 13.06 -0.32 -15.30
N ASN A 23 11.89 0.31 -15.56
CA ASN A 23 11.16 0.42 -16.82
C ASN A 23 10.50 -0.84 -17.42
N SER A 24 9.29 -1.15 -16.92
CA SER A 24 8.30 -1.95 -17.67
C SER A 24 6.89 -1.75 -17.10
N SER A 25 5.85 -2.07 -17.87
CA SER A 25 4.47 -2.13 -17.37
C SER A 25 4.40 -3.11 -16.19
N ASN A 26 3.79 -2.69 -15.09
CA ASN A 26 3.67 -3.52 -13.89
C ASN A 26 2.37 -4.32 -13.93
N THR A 27 2.47 -5.63 -13.67
CA THR A 27 1.33 -6.48 -13.34
C THR A 27 0.95 -6.33 -11.85
N TYR A 28 -0.22 -6.82 -11.44
CA TYR A 28 -0.69 -6.85 -10.03
C TYR A 28 -0.70 -5.48 -9.33
N LYS A 29 -1.04 -4.41 -10.03
CA LYS A 29 -1.10 -3.05 -9.46
C LYS A 29 -2.01 -2.92 -8.23
N PHE A 30 -2.93 -3.86 -8.04
CA PHE A 30 -3.82 -3.90 -6.89
C PHE A 30 -3.08 -4.04 -5.54
N LEU A 31 -1.84 -4.59 -5.55
CA LEU A 31 -0.99 -4.68 -4.35
C LEU A 31 -0.64 -3.32 -3.73
N ASN A 32 -0.69 -2.24 -4.52
CA ASN A 32 -0.44 -0.88 -4.03
C ASN A 32 -1.71 -0.15 -3.56
N LEU A 33 -2.87 -0.82 -3.62
CA LEU A 33 -4.10 -0.26 -3.08
C LEU A 33 -4.13 -0.38 -1.56
N PRO A 34 -4.63 0.64 -0.83
CA PRO A 34 -4.69 0.58 0.63
C PRO A 34 -5.66 -0.50 1.09
N THR A 35 -5.20 -1.34 2.01
CA THR A 35 -5.94 -2.48 2.55
C THR A 35 -6.83 -2.10 3.74
N SER A 36 -6.77 -0.85 4.22
CA SER A 36 -7.53 -0.39 5.37
C SER A 36 -8.04 1.04 5.23
N ALA A 37 -9.09 1.38 5.97
CA ALA A 37 -9.59 2.75 6.08
C ALA A 37 -8.50 3.70 6.59
N ARG A 38 -7.65 3.24 7.50
CA ARG A 38 -6.59 4.06 8.09
C ARG A 38 -5.49 4.40 7.10
N SER A 39 -5.02 3.42 6.32
CA SER A 39 -4.05 3.64 5.24
C SER A 39 -4.63 4.57 4.16
N ALA A 40 -5.89 4.37 3.79
CA ALA A 40 -6.58 5.22 2.82
C ALA A 40 -6.68 6.67 3.29
N ALA A 41 -7.07 6.90 4.56
CA ALA A 41 -7.18 8.23 5.16
C ALA A 41 -5.84 8.97 5.25
N MET A 42 -4.73 8.23 5.34
CA MET A 42 -3.36 8.76 5.38
C MET A 42 -2.70 8.87 3.99
N GLY A 43 -3.53 8.90 2.93
CA GLY A 43 -3.07 9.16 1.56
C GLY A 43 -2.64 7.92 0.77
N GLY A 44 -2.93 6.71 1.28
CA GLY A 44 -2.72 5.43 0.60
C GLY A 44 -1.82 4.45 1.34
N SER A 45 -0.95 4.90 2.24
CA SER A 45 -0.07 4.07 3.07
C SER A 45 0.27 4.76 4.38
N PHE A 46 0.42 4.00 5.47
CA PHE A 46 0.77 4.54 6.80
C PHE A 46 1.79 3.64 7.51
N ILE A 47 3.06 3.80 7.16
CA ILE A 47 4.16 2.93 7.59
C ILE A 47 4.87 3.36 8.89
N SER A 48 4.58 4.55 9.44
CA SER A 48 5.22 5.12 10.64
C SER A 48 4.25 5.27 11.81
N SER A 49 3.43 4.24 12.07
CA SER A 49 2.48 4.24 13.18
C SER A 49 3.00 3.46 14.38
N ASN A 50 2.82 4.01 15.58
CA ASN A 50 3.08 3.32 16.85
C ASN A 50 1.80 2.76 17.50
N SER A 51 0.74 2.55 16.73
CA SER A 51 -0.52 2.01 17.23
C SER A 51 -0.60 0.51 16.95
N SER A 52 -1.15 -0.26 17.92
CA SER A 52 -1.50 -1.67 17.74
C SER A 52 -2.70 -1.79 16.79
N ASP A 53 -2.42 -1.76 15.48
CA ASP A 53 -3.42 -1.82 14.42
C ASP A 53 -2.99 -2.83 13.37
N LEU A 54 -3.62 -4.01 13.42
CA LEU A 54 -3.34 -5.13 12.52
C LEU A 54 -3.45 -4.75 11.03
N ASN A 55 -4.30 -3.77 10.73
CA ASN A 55 -4.53 -3.36 9.35
C ASN A 55 -3.32 -2.65 8.71
N LEU A 56 -2.37 -2.17 9.51
CA LEU A 56 -1.16 -1.51 9.01
C LEU A 56 -0.02 -2.48 8.70
N VAL A 57 -0.19 -3.77 9.02
CA VAL A 57 0.80 -4.81 8.72
C VAL A 57 1.03 -4.97 7.22
N ALA A 58 -0.03 -4.83 6.42
CA ALA A 58 0.07 -4.88 4.96
C ALA A 58 0.89 -3.70 4.39
N ASP A 59 0.93 -2.55 5.09
CA ASP A 59 1.77 -1.41 4.72
C ASP A 59 3.21 -1.59 5.22
N ASN A 60 3.38 -2.11 6.44
CA ASN A 60 4.68 -2.29 7.08
C ASN A 60 4.65 -3.49 8.06
N PRO A 61 5.26 -4.63 7.72
CA PRO A 61 5.26 -5.82 8.59
C PRO A 61 6.01 -5.62 9.92
N SER A 62 6.88 -4.63 10.04
CA SER A 62 7.61 -4.34 11.27
C SER A 62 6.76 -3.75 12.40
N VAL A 63 5.49 -3.37 12.12
CA VAL A 63 4.55 -2.91 13.16
C VAL A 63 3.96 -4.06 13.98
N LEU A 64 4.15 -5.31 13.55
CA LEU A 64 3.70 -6.48 14.30
C LEU A 64 4.42 -6.59 15.64
N ASP A 65 3.65 -6.59 16.71
CA ASP A 65 4.15 -6.75 18.08
C ASP A 65 3.25 -7.68 18.93
N SER A 66 3.66 -7.93 20.16
CA SER A 66 2.93 -8.81 21.10
C SER A 66 1.53 -8.30 21.48
N THR A 67 1.27 -6.98 21.32
CA THR A 67 -0.05 -6.39 21.63
C THR A 67 -1.09 -6.75 20.57
N MET A 68 -0.65 -7.24 19.41
CA MET A 68 -1.52 -7.68 18.32
C MET A 68 -1.90 -9.17 18.40
N ASP A 69 -1.69 -9.84 19.57
CA ASP A 69 -2.07 -11.24 19.72
C ASP A 69 -3.59 -11.43 19.71
N ASN A 70 -4.06 -12.37 18.87
CA ASN A 70 -5.47 -12.69 18.63
C ASN A 70 -6.31 -11.50 18.08
N LEU A 71 -5.71 -10.57 17.38
CA LEU A 71 -6.47 -9.57 16.64
C LEU A 71 -6.99 -10.16 15.32
N ALA A 72 -8.21 -9.80 15.00
CA ALA A 72 -8.82 -10.05 13.68
C ALA A 72 -9.34 -8.74 13.11
N SER A 73 -9.24 -8.59 11.79
CA SER A 73 -9.74 -7.43 11.09
C SER A 73 -10.39 -7.82 9.77
N LEU A 74 -11.36 -7.01 9.36
CA LEU A 74 -12.06 -7.09 8.10
C LEU A 74 -12.21 -5.69 7.53
N THR A 75 -11.78 -5.50 6.29
CA THR A 75 -11.98 -4.26 5.54
C THR A 75 -12.79 -4.54 4.28
N TYR A 76 -13.77 -3.70 4.02
CA TYR A 76 -14.50 -3.62 2.77
C TYR A 76 -14.28 -2.26 2.12
N ILE A 77 -13.99 -2.26 0.83
CA ILE A 77 -13.71 -1.08 0.04
C ILE A 77 -14.59 -1.09 -1.20
N ASN A 78 -15.47 -0.11 -1.29
CA ASN A 78 -16.14 0.22 -2.54
C ASN A 78 -15.25 1.22 -3.28
N TYR A 79 -14.60 0.75 -4.34
CA TYR A 79 -13.56 1.54 -4.99
C TYR A 79 -14.16 2.54 -5.98
N ILE A 80 -14.62 2.08 -7.13
CA ILE A 80 -15.26 2.91 -8.16
C ILE A 80 -16.14 1.99 -8.99
N SER A 81 -17.35 2.44 -9.36
CA SER A 81 -18.29 1.63 -10.14
C SER A 81 -18.56 0.30 -9.46
N ASN A 82 -18.40 -0.82 -10.16
CA ASN A 82 -18.63 -2.18 -9.65
C ASN A 82 -17.34 -2.82 -9.09
N VAL A 83 -16.24 -2.06 -8.97
CA VAL A 83 -14.98 -2.58 -8.43
C VAL A 83 -15.04 -2.57 -6.91
N ASN A 84 -14.95 -3.74 -6.31
CA ASN A 84 -14.97 -3.93 -4.87
C ASN A 84 -13.73 -4.67 -4.41
N MET A 85 -13.19 -4.26 -3.28
CA MET A 85 -12.02 -4.86 -2.68
C MET A 85 -12.30 -5.21 -1.23
N GLY A 86 -11.69 -6.27 -0.75
CA GLY A 86 -11.71 -6.62 0.67
C GLY A 86 -10.34 -7.05 1.15
N TYR A 87 -10.15 -6.91 2.45
CA TYR A 87 -8.99 -7.42 3.15
C TYR A 87 -9.41 -8.02 4.48
N VAL A 88 -8.96 -9.23 4.76
CA VAL A 88 -9.15 -9.88 6.05
C VAL A 88 -7.80 -10.28 6.61
N ALA A 89 -7.57 -10.08 7.91
CA ALA A 89 -6.33 -10.47 8.55
C ALA A 89 -6.56 -10.99 9.97
N TYR A 90 -5.65 -11.85 10.38
CA TYR A 90 -5.57 -12.39 11.75
C TYR A 90 -4.12 -12.42 12.19
N SER A 91 -3.87 -12.12 13.46
CA SER A 91 -2.53 -12.16 14.06
C SER A 91 -2.45 -13.00 15.32
N ARG A 92 -1.27 -13.60 15.50
CA ARG A 92 -0.94 -14.44 16.65
C ARG A 92 0.47 -14.15 17.12
N HIS A 93 0.61 -13.95 18.42
CA HIS A 93 1.91 -13.85 19.08
C HIS A 93 2.32 -15.20 19.67
N PHE A 94 3.61 -15.52 19.54
CA PHE A 94 4.24 -16.68 20.17
C PHE A 94 5.41 -16.20 21.00
N ASP A 95 5.38 -16.53 22.31
CA ASP A 95 6.42 -16.14 23.25
C ASP A 95 7.80 -16.63 22.78
N ASN A 96 8.81 -15.77 22.90
CA ASN A 96 10.19 -16.01 22.46
C ASN A 96 10.40 -16.25 20.95
N VAL A 97 9.35 -16.19 20.12
CA VAL A 97 9.44 -16.35 18.67
C VAL A 97 9.16 -15.03 17.96
N GLY A 98 8.04 -14.37 18.28
CA GLY A 98 7.60 -13.15 17.64
C GLY A 98 6.11 -13.19 17.28
N THR A 99 5.67 -12.25 16.48
CA THR A 99 4.26 -12.13 16.07
C THR A 99 4.12 -12.46 14.60
N PHE A 100 3.16 -13.31 14.29
CA PHE A 100 2.77 -13.65 12.91
C PHE A 100 1.42 -13.05 12.58
N SER A 101 1.20 -12.73 11.32
CA SER A 101 -0.13 -12.49 10.79
C SER A 101 -0.32 -13.19 9.45
N ALA A 102 -1.57 -13.53 9.17
CA ALA A 102 -2.01 -13.98 7.86
C ALA A 102 -3.11 -13.04 7.39
N GLY A 103 -3.00 -12.54 6.17
CA GLY A 103 -3.96 -11.66 5.53
C GLY A 103 -4.33 -12.14 4.14
N MET A 104 -5.52 -11.78 3.68
CA MET A 104 -5.98 -12.06 2.32
C MET A 104 -6.64 -10.82 1.75
N GLN A 105 -6.07 -10.33 0.66
CA GLN A 105 -6.61 -9.25 -0.15
C GLN A 105 -7.33 -9.84 -1.36
N PHE A 106 -8.50 -9.32 -1.69
CA PHE A 106 -9.18 -9.65 -2.92
C PHE A 106 -9.71 -8.38 -3.59
N LEU A 107 -9.64 -8.34 -4.90
CA LEU A 107 -10.19 -7.28 -5.75
C LEU A 107 -11.04 -7.92 -6.83
N GLY A 108 -12.33 -7.59 -6.83
CA GLY A 108 -13.28 -8.02 -7.88
C GLY A 108 -13.59 -6.84 -8.78
N TYR A 109 -13.44 -7.03 -10.08
CA TYR A 109 -13.69 -5.98 -11.09
C TYR A 109 -15.14 -5.95 -11.56
N GLY A 110 -15.99 -6.85 -11.05
CA GLY A 110 -17.37 -7.01 -11.51
C GLY A 110 -17.49 -7.90 -12.73
N GLU A 111 -18.62 -7.76 -13.40
CA GLU A 111 -18.98 -8.54 -14.58
C GLU A 111 -18.78 -7.71 -15.85
N PHE A 112 -18.17 -8.31 -16.86
CA PHE A 112 -17.91 -7.72 -18.18
C PHE A 112 -18.72 -8.42 -19.24
N VAL A 113 -19.24 -7.66 -20.19
CA VAL A 113 -19.94 -8.22 -21.38
C VAL A 113 -18.87 -8.60 -22.41
N ARG A 114 -18.93 -9.88 -22.83
CA ARG A 114 -18.14 -10.35 -23.97
C ARG A 114 -18.89 -10.03 -25.25
N ALA A 115 -18.22 -9.38 -26.20
CA ALA A 115 -18.75 -9.09 -27.51
C ALA A 115 -17.79 -9.59 -28.61
N ASP A 116 -18.34 -9.94 -29.76
CA ASP A 116 -17.56 -10.23 -30.97
C ASP A 116 -17.11 -8.93 -31.67
N GLU A 117 -16.33 -9.07 -32.73
CA GLU A 117 -15.82 -7.91 -33.51
C GLU A 117 -16.95 -7.06 -34.15
N SER A 118 -18.15 -7.63 -34.29
CA SER A 118 -19.34 -6.95 -34.81
C SER A 118 -20.20 -6.30 -33.70
N GLY A 119 -19.80 -6.45 -32.42
CA GLY A 119 -20.51 -5.90 -31.26
C GLY A 119 -21.64 -6.78 -30.73
N ASN A 120 -21.85 -8.01 -31.26
CA ASN A 120 -22.85 -8.93 -30.74
C ASN A 120 -22.39 -9.47 -29.37
N GLN A 121 -23.29 -9.44 -28.40
CA GLN A 121 -23.02 -9.95 -27.08
C GLN A 121 -22.94 -11.48 -27.06
N MET A 122 -21.82 -12.04 -26.57
CA MET A 122 -21.53 -13.48 -26.52
C MET A 122 -21.49 -14.01 -25.07
N GLY A 123 -22.18 -13.34 -24.14
CA GLY A 123 -22.18 -13.69 -22.73
C GLY A 123 -21.38 -12.73 -21.87
N THR A 124 -21.06 -13.16 -20.64
CA THR A 124 -20.34 -12.35 -19.64
C THR A 124 -19.15 -13.11 -19.08
N PHE A 125 -18.19 -12.39 -18.51
CA PHE A 125 -17.08 -12.94 -17.75
C PHE A 125 -16.75 -12.08 -16.55
N THR A 126 -16.04 -12.64 -15.57
CA THR A 126 -15.57 -11.94 -14.37
C THR A 126 -14.05 -11.85 -14.36
N ALA A 127 -13.54 -10.84 -13.66
CA ALA A 127 -12.12 -10.69 -13.41
C ALA A 127 -11.88 -10.41 -11.92
N GLY A 128 -10.75 -10.89 -11.40
CA GLY A 128 -10.40 -10.69 -10.00
C GLY A 128 -8.95 -11.00 -9.69
N ASP A 129 -8.44 -10.30 -8.70
CA ASP A 129 -7.08 -10.44 -8.15
C ASP A 129 -7.15 -10.85 -6.69
N TYR A 130 -6.25 -11.72 -6.28
CA TYR A 130 -6.15 -12.26 -4.92
C TYR A 130 -4.69 -12.27 -4.49
N ALA A 131 -4.44 -11.89 -3.23
CA ALA A 131 -3.14 -12.02 -2.60
C ALA A 131 -3.29 -12.55 -1.17
N LEU A 132 -2.65 -13.67 -0.88
CA LEU A 132 -2.48 -14.20 0.47
C LEU A 132 -1.14 -13.71 0.99
N ASP A 133 -1.14 -12.95 2.08
CA ASP A 133 0.08 -12.51 2.75
C ASP A 133 0.29 -13.25 4.07
N ILE A 134 1.54 -13.61 4.34
CA ILE A 134 1.99 -14.16 5.62
C ILE A 134 3.11 -13.27 6.10
N SER A 135 2.90 -12.61 7.24
CA SER A 135 3.83 -11.63 7.77
C SER A 135 4.39 -12.07 9.14
N TYR A 136 5.62 -11.67 9.39
CA TYR A 136 6.32 -11.89 10.63
C TYR A 136 6.96 -10.60 11.10
N GLY A 137 6.82 -10.29 12.39
CA GLY A 137 7.43 -9.12 13.03
C GLY A 137 8.07 -9.47 14.36
N ILE A 138 9.22 -8.84 14.62
CA ILE A 138 9.98 -9.01 15.84
C ILE A 138 10.59 -7.68 16.30
N PRO A 139 10.48 -7.30 17.59
CA PRO A 139 11.28 -6.22 18.15
C PRO A 139 12.74 -6.67 18.28
N ILE A 140 13.68 -5.86 17.79
CA ILE A 140 15.12 -6.06 17.99
C ILE A 140 15.50 -5.57 19.38
N ASP A 141 14.98 -4.42 19.75
CA ASP A 141 15.10 -3.80 21.06
C ASP A 141 13.86 -2.97 21.40
N SER A 142 13.94 -2.11 22.42
CA SER A 142 12.83 -1.24 22.84
C SER A 142 12.51 -0.10 21.89
N LEU A 143 13.36 0.16 20.89
CA LEU A 143 13.26 1.28 19.93
C LEU A 143 13.07 0.81 18.50
N PHE A 144 13.64 -0.35 18.14
CA PHE A 144 13.68 -0.85 16.78
C PHE A 144 12.92 -2.17 16.64
N SER A 145 12.12 -2.26 15.61
CA SER A 145 11.48 -3.51 15.16
C SER A 145 11.71 -3.72 13.66
N VAL A 146 11.71 -4.98 13.26
CA VAL A 146 11.80 -5.39 11.85
C VAL A 146 10.73 -6.42 11.55
N GLY A 147 10.37 -6.52 10.30
CA GLY A 147 9.39 -7.51 9.85
C GLY A 147 9.57 -7.83 8.37
N GLY A 148 8.97 -8.93 7.96
CA GLY A 148 8.91 -9.35 6.59
C GLY A 148 7.59 -10.01 6.27
N SER A 149 7.17 -9.92 5.02
CA SER A 149 5.97 -10.59 4.50
C SER A 149 6.30 -11.37 3.24
N MET A 150 5.56 -12.44 3.02
CA MET A 150 5.52 -13.20 1.78
C MET A 150 4.11 -13.17 1.23
N LYS A 151 3.94 -12.80 -0.04
CA LYS A 151 2.65 -12.69 -0.73
C LYS A 151 2.56 -13.71 -1.85
N LEU A 152 1.55 -14.56 -1.81
CA LEU A 152 1.17 -15.46 -2.91
C LEU A 152 0.04 -14.79 -3.69
N ILE A 153 0.26 -14.55 -4.97
CA ILE A 153 -0.64 -13.76 -5.82
C ILE A 153 -1.26 -14.67 -6.86
N TYR A 154 -2.57 -14.55 -7.02
CA TYR A 154 -3.34 -15.17 -8.07
C TYR A 154 -4.22 -14.13 -8.75
N SER A 155 -4.22 -14.11 -10.06
CA SER A 155 -5.01 -13.19 -10.85
C SER A 155 -5.72 -13.95 -11.97
N SER A 156 -6.98 -13.62 -12.21
CA SER A 156 -7.83 -14.27 -13.20
C SER A 156 -8.63 -13.25 -13.99
N TYR A 157 -8.49 -13.29 -15.30
CA TYR A 157 -9.23 -12.46 -16.26
C TYR A 157 -9.80 -13.35 -17.35
N ASP A 158 -11.11 -13.61 -17.29
CA ASP A 158 -11.78 -14.54 -18.19
C ASP A 158 -11.14 -15.95 -18.13
N TYR A 159 -10.58 -16.44 -19.24
CA TYR A 159 -9.86 -17.70 -19.33
C TYR A 159 -8.37 -17.60 -19.00
N LEU A 160 -7.86 -16.39 -18.85
CA LEU A 160 -6.45 -16.14 -18.54
C LEU A 160 -6.24 -16.13 -17.03
N ASN A 161 -5.14 -16.71 -16.59
CA ASN A 161 -4.73 -16.64 -15.19
C ASN A 161 -3.22 -16.46 -15.05
N SER A 162 -2.83 -15.84 -13.97
CA SER A 162 -1.45 -15.56 -13.64
C SER A 162 -1.17 -15.85 -12.17
N PHE A 163 0.07 -16.25 -11.84
CA PHE A 163 0.54 -16.46 -10.47
C PHE A 163 1.80 -15.67 -10.24
N GLY A 164 1.91 -15.07 -9.07
CA GLY A 164 3.05 -14.29 -8.64
C GLY A 164 3.47 -14.60 -7.21
N LEU A 165 4.70 -14.25 -6.90
CA LEU A 165 5.29 -14.30 -5.57
C LEU A 165 5.97 -12.97 -5.28
N ALA A 166 5.68 -12.39 -4.12
CA ALA A 166 6.30 -11.14 -3.68
C ALA A 166 6.73 -11.23 -2.21
N PHE A 167 7.67 -10.38 -1.84
CA PHE A 167 8.20 -10.23 -0.49
C PHE A 167 8.21 -8.75 -0.12
N ASP A 168 7.90 -8.48 1.16
CA ASP A 168 8.07 -7.16 1.74
C ASP A 168 9.06 -7.22 2.89
N LEU A 169 9.79 -6.13 3.09
CA LEU A 169 10.67 -5.94 4.24
C LEU A 169 10.34 -4.59 4.87
N GLY A 170 10.23 -4.58 6.19
CA GLY A 170 9.94 -3.38 6.95
C GLY A 170 10.88 -3.21 8.15
N ALA A 171 11.13 -1.95 8.47
CA ALA A 171 11.81 -1.53 9.70
C ALA A 171 11.08 -0.35 10.32
N GLN A 172 11.04 -0.30 11.63
CA GLN A 172 10.42 0.78 12.38
C GLN A 172 11.31 1.21 13.54
N TYR A 173 11.33 2.51 13.79
CA TYR A 173 11.93 3.12 14.96
C TYR A 173 10.87 3.88 15.75
N ILE A 174 10.80 3.67 17.07
CA ILE A 174 9.92 4.41 17.98
C ILE A 174 10.79 5.04 19.06
N SER A 175 10.75 6.38 19.20
CA SER A 175 11.50 7.09 20.23
C SER A 175 11.05 6.70 21.66
N LYS A 176 11.94 6.80 22.65
CA LYS A 176 11.66 6.46 24.05
C LYS A 176 10.42 7.14 24.63
N ASN A 177 10.18 8.39 24.24
CA ASN A 177 8.99 9.16 24.65
C ASN A 177 7.74 8.87 23.81
N LYS A 178 7.84 7.97 22.82
CA LYS A 178 6.77 7.58 21.88
C LYS A 178 6.15 8.75 21.09
N LEU A 179 6.85 9.90 21.01
CA LEU A 179 6.37 11.05 20.25
C LEU A 179 6.81 11.01 18.79
N PHE A 180 7.97 10.44 18.50
CA PHE A 180 8.48 10.29 17.15
C PHE A 180 8.52 8.82 16.73
N THR A 181 8.05 8.53 15.53
CA THR A 181 8.10 7.21 14.90
C THR A 181 8.61 7.38 13.47
N ALA A 182 9.56 6.56 13.07
CA ALA A 182 10.00 6.47 11.68
C ALA A 182 9.75 5.04 11.16
N GLY A 183 9.42 4.92 9.89
CA GLY A 183 9.24 3.65 9.19
C GLY A 183 9.96 3.67 7.86
N ALA A 184 10.52 2.54 7.47
CA ALA A 184 11.08 2.30 6.15
C ALA A 184 10.61 0.94 5.65
N VAL A 185 10.16 0.88 4.40
CA VAL A 185 9.66 -0.37 3.81
C VAL A 185 10.11 -0.52 2.37
N ILE A 186 10.28 -1.76 1.96
CA ILE A 186 10.45 -2.18 0.58
C ILE A 186 9.34 -3.20 0.33
N ASN A 187 8.40 -2.86 -0.55
CA ASN A 187 7.22 -3.66 -0.83
C ASN A 187 7.28 -4.27 -2.22
N ASN A 188 6.65 -5.45 -2.36
CA ASN A 188 6.41 -6.14 -3.61
C ASN A 188 7.68 -6.50 -4.39
N MET A 189 8.76 -6.88 -3.69
CA MET A 189 9.93 -7.51 -4.31
C MET A 189 9.56 -8.91 -4.80
N GLY A 190 9.50 -9.13 -6.11
CA GLY A 190 9.09 -10.46 -6.57
C GLY A 190 8.97 -10.59 -8.06
N TRP A 191 8.33 -11.70 -8.45
CA TRP A 191 8.22 -12.12 -9.84
C TRP A 191 6.84 -12.65 -10.15
N GLU A 192 6.44 -12.48 -11.40
CA GLU A 192 5.33 -13.20 -12.00
C GLU A 192 5.84 -14.61 -12.38
N LEU A 193 5.39 -15.64 -11.64
CA LEU A 193 5.84 -17.04 -11.82
C LEU A 193 5.19 -17.67 -13.05
N LYS A 194 3.94 -17.35 -13.30
CA LYS A 194 3.17 -17.77 -14.47
C LYS A 194 2.50 -16.54 -15.06
N PRO A 195 2.95 -16.02 -16.19
CA PRO A 195 2.31 -14.90 -16.87
C PRO A 195 0.98 -15.32 -17.54
N TYR A 196 0.12 -14.33 -17.84
CA TYR A 196 -1.14 -14.57 -18.54
C TYR A 196 -0.96 -15.16 -19.93
N PHE A 197 0.12 -14.78 -20.60
CA PHE A 197 0.47 -15.26 -21.94
C PHE A 197 1.82 -15.92 -21.94
N ASN A 198 2.05 -16.87 -22.85
CA ASN A 198 3.36 -17.45 -23.05
C ASN A 198 4.34 -16.35 -23.51
N GLY A 199 5.26 -15.97 -22.64
CA GLY A 199 6.22 -14.89 -22.90
C GLY A 199 7.01 -14.54 -21.63
N GLN A 200 7.64 -13.37 -21.65
CA GLN A 200 8.32 -12.84 -20.46
C GLN A 200 7.29 -12.30 -19.46
N GLY A 201 7.43 -12.69 -18.21
CA GLY A 201 6.63 -12.16 -17.11
C GLY A 201 6.85 -10.66 -16.94
N GLN A 202 5.81 -9.97 -16.51
CA GLN A 202 5.86 -8.54 -16.20
C GLN A 202 6.42 -8.33 -14.78
N LYS A 203 6.92 -7.13 -14.52
CA LYS A 203 7.42 -6.76 -13.19
C LYS A 203 6.27 -6.50 -12.24
N LEU A 204 6.52 -6.79 -10.95
CA LEU A 204 5.61 -6.44 -9.88
C LEU A 204 5.68 -4.93 -9.57
N PRO A 205 4.67 -4.37 -8.89
CA PRO A 205 4.65 -2.95 -8.52
C PRO A 205 5.55 -2.68 -7.31
N PHE A 206 6.85 -2.85 -7.50
CA PHE A 206 7.88 -2.63 -6.49
C PHE A 206 7.83 -1.19 -5.95
N ASN A 207 7.93 -1.04 -4.63
CA ASN A 207 7.80 0.26 -4.00
C ASN A 207 8.73 0.39 -2.79
N MET A 208 9.51 1.46 -2.75
CA MET A 208 10.33 1.85 -1.61
C MET A 208 9.75 3.10 -0.95
N GLN A 209 9.56 3.04 0.37
CA GLN A 209 8.96 4.13 1.14
C GLN A 209 9.74 4.39 2.43
N ILE A 210 9.77 5.66 2.83
CA ILE A 210 10.25 6.11 4.13
C ILE A 210 9.24 7.12 4.69
N ALA A 211 8.91 7.01 5.98
CA ALA A 211 8.02 7.96 6.62
C ALA A 211 8.49 8.34 8.03
N GLY A 212 8.09 9.53 8.44
CA GLY A 212 8.24 10.01 9.81
C GLY A 212 6.92 10.57 10.34
N SER A 213 6.57 10.22 11.58
CA SER A 213 5.40 10.75 12.29
C SER A 213 5.84 11.40 13.59
N LEU A 214 5.35 12.62 13.86
CA LEU A 214 5.61 13.37 15.07
C LEU A 214 4.30 13.70 15.80
N LYS A 215 4.10 13.13 16.99
CA LYS A 215 2.99 13.49 17.89
C LYS A 215 3.42 14.62 18.80
N LEU A 216 2.60 15.65 18.89
CA LEU A 216 2.87 16.77 19.80
C LEU A 216 2.58 16.34 21.25
N SER A 217 3.48 16.71 22.18
CA SER A 217 3.36 16.33 23.60
C SER A 217 2.22 17.06 24.33
N LYS A 218 1.89 18.28 23.91
CA LYS A 218 0.88 19.14 24.55
C LYS A 218 -0.41 19.31 23.75
N ALA A 219 -0.52 18.69 22.59
CA ALA A 219 -1.70 18.75 21.75
C ALA A 219 -2.03 17.35 21.19
N PRO A 220 -3.30 17.02 20.97
CA PRO A 220 -3.72 15.74 20.44
C PRO A 220 -3.50 15.65 18.92
N LEU A 221 -2.36 16.14 18.44
CA LEU A 221 -2.03 16.22 17.02
C LEU A 221 -0.81 15.37 16.71
N ARG A 222 -0.86 14.67 15.59
CA ARG A 222 0.25 13.96 14.96
C ARG A 222 0.36 14.41 13.50
N PHE A 223 1.57 14.72 13.07
CA PHE A 223 1.90 15.01 11.68
C PHE A 223 2.75 13.87 11.11
N THR A 224 2.48 13.53 9.87
CA THR A 224 3.18 12.45 9.16
C THR A 224 3.63 12.97 7.80
N ILE A 225 4.87 12.65 7.43
CA ILE A 225 5.39 12.84 6.08
C ILE A 225 5.84 11.47 5.59
N LEU A 226 5.31 11.06 4.43
CA LEU A 226 5.69 9.85 3.74
C LEU A 226 6.36 10.23 2.42
N ALA A 227 7.53 9.68 2.16
CA ALA A 227 8.19 9.69 0.85
C ALA A 227 7.97 8.33 0.19
N ASN A 228 7.37 8.33 -0.99
CA ASN A 228 6.90 7.17 -1.73
C ASN A 228 7.59 7.06 -3.09
N ASN A 229 7.59 5.86 -3.71
CA ASN A 229 8.19 5.60 -5.02
C ASN A 229 9.68 5.97 -5.13
N LEU A 230 10.46 5.78 -4.06
CA LEU A 230 11.87 6.19 -4.00
C LEU A 230 12.78 5.44 -4.99
N GLN A 231 12.32 4.34 -5.56
CA GLN A 231 13.01 3.57 -6.61
C GLN A 231 12.96 4.24 -8.00
N THR A 232 12.01 5.16 -8.23
CA THR A 232 11.80 5.81 -9.51
C THR A 232 11.86 7.32 -9.29
N TRP A 233 12.91 7.96 -9.79
CA TRP A 233 13.08 9.38 -9.54
C TRP A 233 12.14 10.26 -10.37
N ASP A 234 11.90 9.88 -11.63
CA ASP A 234 11.01 10.63 -12.51
C ASP A 234 9.58 10.08 -12.47
N LEU A 235 8.69 10.82 -11.81
CA LEU A 235 7.26 10.54 -11.71
C LEU A 235 6.40 11.47 -12.58
N THR A 236 7.00 12.18 -13.54
CA THR A 236 6.25 13.13 -14.38
C THR A 236 5.44 12.46 -15.48
N GLY A 237 5.65 11.16 -15.71
CA GLY A 237 4.96 10.42 -16.78
C GLY A 237 5.43 10.81 -18.18
N SER A 238 6.44 11.68 -18.30
CA SER A 238 7.07 12.07 -19.56
C SER A 238 7.99 10.96 -20.11
N GLN A 239 7.58 9.70 -19.96
CA GLN A 239 8.18 8.65 -20.76
C GLN A 239 7.70 8.86 -22.20
N SER A 240 8.52 9.50 -23.00
CA SER A 240 8.44 9.36 -24.43
C SER A 240 8.25 7.87 -24.71
N VAL A 241 7.14 7.53 -25.34
CA VAL A 241 6.91 6.18 -25.88
C VAL A 241 8.17 5.83 -26.64
N ASP A 242 8.89 4.80 -26.24
CA ASP A 242 10.24 4.45 -26.64
C ASP A 242 10.57 4.87 -28.09
N GLY A 243 11.42 5.89 -28.23
CA GLY A 243 12.08 6.22 -29.49
C GLY A 243 11.22 6.80 -30.62
N LEU A 244 9.92 7.03 -30.42
CA LEU A 244 9.10 7.71 -31.40
C LEU A 244 9.15 9.23 -31.14
N PRO A 245 9.64 10.02 -32.08
CA PRO A 245 9.60 11.48 -31.98
C PRO A 245 8.14 11.95 -31.88
N THR A 246 7.84 12.82 -30.94
CA THR A 246 6.56 13.52 -30.91
C THR A 246 6.44 14.34 -32.18
N ILE A 247 5.53 13.97 -33.04
CA ILE A 247 5.30 14.70 -34.32
C ILE A 247 4.36 15.87 -34.01
N GLY A 248 4.82 17.09 -34.25
CA GLY A 248 4.01 18.29 -34.11
C GLY A 248 2.92 18.34 -35.19
N PRO A 249 1.93 19.27 -35.06
CA PRO A 249 0.87 19.45 -36.04
C PRO A 249 1.40 19.83 -37.45
N ASP A 250 2.64 20.27 -37.55
CA ASP A 250 3.37 20.63 -38.75
C ASP A 250 4.13 19.44 -39.39
N GLY A 251 4.00 18.23 -38.84
CA GLY A 251 4.67 17.02 -39.31
C GLY A 251 6.16 16.94 -38.97
N ASN A 252 6.70 17.92 -38.24
CA ASN A 252 8.09 17.91 -37.79
C ASN A 252 8.24 17.22 -36.42
N SER A 253 9.35 16.51 -36.22
CA SER A 253 9.69 15.94 -34.93
C SER A 253 10.01 17.07 -33.94
N ILE A 254 9.18 17.21 -32.89
CA ILE A 254 9.51 18.08 -31.77
C ILE A 254 10.56 17.32 -30.94
N ALA A 255 11.82 17.73 -31.02
CA ALA A 255 12.83 17.31 -30.08
C ALA A 255 12.45 17.94 -28.73
N THR A 256 11.72 17.22 -27.90
CA THR A 256 11.56 17.58 -26.50
C THR A 256 12.93 17.44 -25.87
N ALA A 257 13.56 18.57 -25.56
CA ALA A 257 14.75 18.58 -24.73
C ALA A 257 14.42 17.78 -23.45
N PRO A 258 15.34 16.92 -22.97
CA PRO A 258 15.09 16.19 -21.73
C PRO A 258 14.84 17.25 -20.64
N GLU A 259 13.58 17.37 -20.19
CA GLU A 259 13.29 18.20 -19.03
C GLU A 259 14.16 17.69 -17.88
N SER A 260 14.80 18.64 -17.18
CA SER A 260 15.61 18.30 -16.02
C SER A 260 14.74 17.50 -15.06
N THR A 261 15.09 16.24 -14.81
CA THR A 261 14.39 15.35 -13.88
C THR A 261 14.36 15.91 -12.44
N PHE A 262 15.17 16.93 -12.16
CA PHE A 262 15.32 17.62 -10.87
C PHE A 262 14.44 18.87 -10.79
N THR A 263 13.14 18.73 -10.99
CA THR A 263 12.17 19.82 -10.78
C THR A 263 11.52 19.73 -9.41
N ALA A 264 11.20 20.88 -8.81
CA ALA A 264 10.46 20.90 -7.53
C ALA A 264 9.14 20.12 -7.64
N ASN A 265 8.45 20.20 -8.79
CA ASN A 265 7.25 19.44 -9.06
C ASN A 265 7.49 17.92 -8.95
N ASN A 266 8.57 17.39 -9.52
CA ASN A 266 8.88 15.97 -9.45
C ASN A 266 9.23 15.53 -8.02
N ILE A 267 9.98 16.35 -7.26
CA ILE A 267 10.27 16.09 -5.85
C ILE A 267 8.99 15.98 -5.05
N PHE A 268 8.05 16.93 -5.17
CA PHE A 268 6.79 16.90 -4.42
C PHE A 268 5.90 15.70 -4.76
N ARG A 269 6.00 15.11 -5.97
CA ARG A 269 5.27 13.89 -6.35
C ARG A 269 5.61 12.68 -5.47
N HIS A 270 6.77 12.66 -4.84
CA HIS A 270 7.13 11.61 -3.90
C HIS A 270 6.47 11.77 -2.53
N PHE A 271 5.94 12.93 -2.18
CA PHE A 271 5.50 13.21 -0.82
C PHE A 271 3.99 13.09 -0.62
N VAL A 272 3.65 12.50 0.51
CA VAL A 272 2.31 12.50 1.10
C VAL A 272 2.39 13.15 2.47
N PHE A 273 1.53 14.11 2.72
CA PHE A 273 1.43 14.82 3.98
C PHE A 273 0.16 14.40 4.72
N GLY A 274 0.29 13.98 5.96
CA GLY A 274 -0.82 13.54 6.79
C GLY A 274 -0.88 14.27 8.12
N ALA A 275 -2.07 14.44 8.64
CA ALA A 275 -2.33 14.95 9.98
C ALA A 275 -3.42 14.10 10.65
N GLU A 276 -3.21 13.80 11.93
CA GLU A 276 -4.17 13.10 12.77
C GLU A 276 -4.49 13.94 13.99
N ILE A 277 -5.77 14.02 14.34
CA ILE A 277 -6.28 14.55 15.62
C ILE A 277 -6.65 13.33 16.46
N ILE A 278 -5.98 13.14 17.62
CA ILE A 278 -6.15 11.99 18.51
C ILE A 278 -6.54 12.49 19.90
N PRO A 279 -7.81 12.88 20.11
CA PRO A 279 -8.26 13.41 21.40
C PRO A 279 -8.21 12.36 22.51
N SER A 280 -8.34 11.08 22.17
CA SER A 280 -8.23 9.96 23.08
C SER A 280 -7.68 8.72 22.36
N GLU A 281 -7.30 7.68 23.09
CA GLU A 281 -6.89 6.39 22.51
C GLU A 281 -8.03 5.67 21.78
N ASN A 282 -9.26 6.11 22.00
CA ASN A 282 -10.47 5.51 21.45
C ASN A 282 -11.04 6.25 20.25
N PHE A 283 -10.51 7.41 19.90
CA PHE A 283 -11.05 8.23 18.80
C PHE A 283 -9.94 8.98 18.08
N PHE A 284 -9.97 8.96 16.76
CA PHE A 284 -9.09 9.74 15.91
C PHE A 284 -9.81 10.25 14.65
N ILE A 285 -9.31 11.36 14.14
CA ILE A 285 -9.66 11.91 12.82
C ILE A 285 -8.36 12.07 12.04
N GLN A 286 -8.38 11.75 10.76
CA GLN A 286 -7.22 11.80 9.87
C GLN A 286 -7.56 12.59 8.62
N ILE A 287 -6.57 13.33 8.12
CA ILE A 287 -6.60 13.97 6.81
C ILE A 287 -5.22 13.84 6.19
N ALA A 288 -5.16 13.60 4.88
CA ALA A 288 -3.91 13.56 4.16
C ALA A 288 -4.06 14.14 2.75
N TYR A 289 -2.91 14.55 2.21
CA TYR A 289 -2.76 15.07 0.87
C TYR A 289 -1.63 14.35 0.15
N ASN A 290 -1.96 13.70 -0.97
CA ASN A 290 -1.04 12.99 -1.83
C ASN A 290 -0.85 13.79 -3.12
N TYR A 291 0.33 14.42 -3.26
CA TYR A 291 0.62 15.33 -4.37
C TYR A 291 0.68 14.60 -5.72
N LEU A 292 1.24 13.38 -5.78
CA LEU A 292 1.26 12.57 -7.00
C LEU A 292 -0.17 12.31 -7.50
N ARG A 293 -1.05 11.85 -6.61
CA ARG A 293 -2.44 11.59 -6.95
C ARG A 293 -3.17 12.84 -7.43
N GLN A 294 -2.89 13.99 -6.84
CA GLN A 294 -3.42 15.27 -7.29
C GLN A 294 -3.02 15.55 -8.73
N THR A 295 -1.73 15.36 -9.07
CA THR A 295 -1.21 15.69 -10.40
C THR A 295 -1.64 14.69 -11.48
N GLU A 296 -1.70 13.40 -11.15
CA GLU A 296 -2.14 12.34 -12.10
C GLU A 296 -3.63 12.38 -12.40
N LEU A 297 -4.47 12.79 -11.43
CA LEU A 297 -5.92 12.85 -11.58
C LEU A 297 -6.42 14.24 -11.93
N ALA A 298 -5.55 15.22 -12.12
CA ALA A 298 -5.92 16.56 -12.55
C ALA A 298 -6.54 16.51 -13.95
N ILE A 299 -7.74 17.07 -14.08
CA ILE A 299 -8.38 17.32 -15.37
C ILE A 299 -8.28 18.82 -15.60
N ALA A 300 -7.81 19.21 -16.82
CA ALA A 300 -7.80 20.61 -17.22
C ALA A 300 -9.19 21.24 -17.01
N ASP A 301 -9.24 22.43 -16.45
CA ASP A 301 -10.45 23.23 -16.18
C ASP A 301 -11.40 22.69 -15.09
N ARG A 302 -10.97 21.73 -14.26
CA ARG A 302 -11.80 21.25 -13.14
C ARG A 302 -11.05 21.27 -11.83
N ASN A 303 -11.48 22.16 -10.90
CA ASN A 303 -11.04 22.10 -9.51
C ASN A 303 -11.58 20.82 -8.87
N SER A 304 -10.72 19.83 -8.61
CA SER A 304 -11.09 18.59 -7.93
C SER A 304 -10.31 18.45 -6.63
N LEU A 305 -10.93 17.83 -5.63
CA LEU A 305 -10.29 17.46 -4.38
C LEU A 305 -9.43 16.18 -4.53
N ASN A 306 -8.96 15.91 -5.75
CA ASN A 306 -8.05 14.80 -6.02
C ASN A 306 -6.80 14.94 -5.13
N GLY A 307 -6.29 13.81 -4.66
CA GLY A 307 -5.15 13.80 -3.74
C GLY A 307 -5.53 13.96 -2.27
N PHE A 308 -6.68 14.52 -1.92
CA PHE A 308 -7.15 14.53 -0.55
C PHE A 308 -7.75 13.21 -0.13
N SER A 309 -7.51 12.84 1.12
CA SER A 309 -8.12 11.71 1.82
C SER A 309 -8.48 12.14 3.23
N MET A 310 -9.55 11.61 3.78
CA MET A 310 -9.94 11.84 5.16
C MET A 310 -10.56 10.60 5.75
N GLY A 311 -10.51 10.48 7.07
CA GLY A 311 -11.14 9.38 7.77
C GLY A 311 -11.24 9.63 9.26
N PHE A 312 -11.98 8.76 9.91
CA PHE A 312 -12.09 8.72 11.35
C PHE A 312 -12.18 7.29 11.83
N GLY A 313 -11.86 7.08 13.10
CA GLY A 313 -12.03 5.79 13.73
C GLY A 313 -12.35 5.93 15.20
N PHE A 314 -13.06 4.95 15.71
CA PHE A 314 -13.39 4.88 17.13
C PHE A 314 -13.39 3.43 17.63
N ARG A 315 -13.11 3.29 18.93
CA ARG A 315 -13.15 2.00 19.65
C ARG A 315 -14.38 1.99 20.56
N MET A 316 -15.22 0.98 20.37
CA MET A 316 -16.34 0.67 21.27
C MET A 316 -16.09 -0.67 21.94
N LYS A 317 -15.77 -0.68 23.24
CA LYS A 317 -15.48 -1.92 24.00
C LYS A 317 -14.45 -2.81 23.27
N ARG A 318 -14.93 -3.80 22.51
CA ARG A 318 -14.11 -4.83 21.85
C ARG A 318 -13.90 -4.59 20.35
N LEU A 319 -14.70 -3.71 19.76
CA LEU A 319 -14.68 -3.42 18.33
C LEU A 319 -13.99 -2.08 18.09
N LYS A 320 -13.12 -2.06 17.10
CA LYS A 320 -12.62 -0.82 16.49
C LYS A 320 -13.29 -0.69 15.14
N PHE A 321 -13.87 0.46 14.89
CA PHE A 321 -14.43 0.85 13.60
C PHE A 321 -13.61 1.98 13.01
N SER A 322 -13.35 1.93 11.73
CA SER A 322 -12.73 3.02 10.98
C SER A 322 -13.40 3.19 9.64
N TYR A 323 -13.54 4.44 9.23
CA TYR A 323 -14.10 4.82 7.94
C TYR A 323 -13.19 5.84 7.27
N ALA A 324 -13.02 5.74 5.95
CA ALA A 324 -12.28 6.71 5.17
C ALA A 324 -12.90 6.94 3.80
N LEU A 325 -12.67 8.16 3.33
CA LEU A 325 -12.92 8.62 1.97
C LEU A 325 -11.58 8.94 1.32
N ALA A 326 -11.35 8.44 0.12
CA ALA A 326 -10.18 8.78 -0.66
C ALA A 326 -10.54 8.91 -2.14
N SER A 327 -9.99 9.91 -2.80
CA SER A 327 -10.20 10.10 -4.25
C SER A 327 -9.10 9.37 -5.01
N TYR A 328 -9.47 8.27 -5.68
CA TYR A 328 -8.61 7.49 -6.58
C TYR A 328 -9.01 7.63 -8.04
N SER A 329 -9.98 8.47 -8.33
CA SER A 329 -10.44 8.77 -9.69
C SER A 329 -11.00 10.18 -9.74
N SER A 330 -10.84 10.83 -10.88
CA SER A 330 -11.51 12.09 -11.18
C SER A 330 -13.05 11.99 -11.23
N LYS A 331 -13.58 10.77 -11.29
CA LYS A 331 -15.04 10.51 -11.40
C LYS A 331 -15.70 10.08 -10.10
N GLY A 332 -14.93 9.83 -9.01
CA GLY A 332 -15.54 9.39 -7.75
C GLY A 332 -14.54 9.19 -6.62
N THR A 333 -15.08 9.10 -5.41
CA THR A 333 -14.38 8.78 -4.18
C THR A 333 -14.58 7.31 -3.83
N SER A 334 -13.56 6.67 -3.30
CA SER A 334 -13.66 5.33 -2.71
C SER A 334 -14.04 5.42 -1.25
N HIS A 335 -14.83 4.46 -0.80
CA HIS A 335 -15.30 4.32 0.57
C HIS A 335 -14.63 3.11 1.20
N HIS A 336 -13.96 3.31 2.33
CA HIS A 336 -13.24 2.27 3.06
C HIS A 336 -13.87 2.09 4.43
N ILE A 337 -14.28 0.87 4.77
CA ILE A 337 -14.82 0.50 6.07
C ILE A 337 -13.96 -0.60 6.64
N THR A 338 -13.43 -0.39 7.85
CA THR A 338 -12.61 -1.38 8.56
C THR A 338 -13.21 -1.68 9.92
N LEU A 339 -13.36 -2.97 10.23
CA LEU A 339 -13.73 -3.49 11.52
C LEU A 339 -12.57 -4.33 12.07
N SER A 340 -12.19 -4.11 13.33
CA SER A 340 -11.17 -4.92 13.99
C SER A 340 -11.61 -5.29 15.40
N THR A 341 -11.20 -6.46 15.87
CA THR A 341 -11.57 -6.96 17.18
C THR A 341 -10.45 -7.79 17.81
N ASP A 342 -10.41 -7.80 19.15
CA ASP A 342 -9.60 -8.72 19.93
C ASP A 342 -10.42 -9.95 20.32
N LEU A 343 -10.09 -11.09 19.71
CA LEU A 343 -10.81 -12.35 19.93
C LEU A 343 -10.63 -12.91 21.35
N LYS A 344 -9.54 -12.59 22.06
CA LYS A 344 -9.38 -12.97 23.49
C LYS A 344 -10.51 -12.42 24.35
N SER A 345 -10.98 -11.23 24.00
CA SER A 345 -12.02 -10.56 24.76
C SER A 345 -13.37 -11.31 24.77
N PHE A 346 -13.60 -12.21 23.80
CA PHE A 346 -14.81 -13.05 23.74
C PHE A 346 -14.67 -14.34 24.55
N LYS A 347 -13.46 -14.92 24.63
CA LYS A 347 -13.21 -16.14 25.40
C LYS A 347 -13.36 -15.93 26.92
N ARG A 348 -13.04 -14.75 27.42
CA ARG A 348 -13.06 -14.41 28.85
C ARG A 348 -14.46 -14.36 29.48
N ASN A 349 -15.54 -14.26 28.69
CA ASN A 349 -16.92 -14.26 29.20
C ASN A 349 -17.61 -15.63 29.09
N ALA A 350 -16.99 -16.63 28.47
CA ALA A 350 -17.53 -17.99 28.40
C ALA A 350 -17.12 -18.86 29.59
N SER A 351 -16.25 -18.35 30.47
CA SER A 351 -15.73 -19.03 31.65
C SER A 351 -16.20 -18.41 32.98
N ASN A 352 -17.20 -17.54 32.99
CA ASN A 352 -17.87 -17.01 34.20
C ASN A 352 -19.32 -17.50 34.27
#